data_cb8ae1daebea3dfd9e836bba5ac3ad67
#
_entry.id   cb8ae1daebea3dfd9e836bba5ac3ad67
#
_cell.length_a   1.000
_cell.length_b   1.000
_cell.length_c   1.000
_cell.angle_alpha   90.00
_cell.angle_beta   90.00
_cell.angle_gamma   90.00
#
_symmetry.space_group_name_H-M   'P 1'
#
loop_
_entity.id
_entity.type
_entity.pdbx_description
1 polymer ?
#
loop_
_entity_poly.entity_id
_entity_poly.type
_entity_poly.pdbx_seq_one_letter_code
_entity_poly.pdbx_strand_id
1 'polypeptide(L)'
;MLTAVTGINWGDEGKGRVIDLLAEQADVAVRYQGGNNAGHTVVTTQGKFVLNLLPSGILHPGVVCVLGDGMVVDLEHLSQEIHEIEKKGIRVTPDHLKLSKRATVSMPWHKVQDELEENRLAKTGSAFGSTRRGIAYAYSDKYRKKTLRLGDLLHLKEDSVKARLKTMLVAKNLELAGCYHQEPMSYPALLTWCEEQAELFGSYIADTGEYLEQAVSEGKKVVLEAQLGAMRDIDYGIFPYTSSSSTISAYGPIGAGIPGKSLDHVIGVLKAYSTCVGAGPFVAEHAMSDDWEEALRKAGGEYGAATGRPRRIGPFDAVASRYGLKCQNADKIALTKMDVLSSMKEIPVITGYKRDGVIVTDFDPMDELDSYTSVVEMLPGWKCDISGCRTYEELPENAKAYIRILEQLLNHEIQFISVGARRDQFLTKGAWL
;
A
#
# COMPACT_ATOMS: atom_id res chain seq x y z
N MET A 1 -4.04 -17.96 13.11
CA MET A 1 -3.10 -17.86 11.98
C MET A 1 -2.95 -16.39 11.60
N LEU A 2 -1.72 -15.89 11.48
CA LEU A 2 -1.39 -14.47 11.19
C LEU A 2 -0.65 -14.39 9.85
N THR A 3 -1.31 -13.83 8.82
CA THR A 3 -0.77 -13.73 7.46
C THR A 3 -0.59 -12.28 7.05
N ALA A 4 0.58 -11.90 6.54
CA ALA A 4 0.80 -10.58 5.95
C ALA A 4 0.71 -10.64 4.42
N VAL A 5 0.07 -9.64 3.81
CA VAL A 5 0.05 -9.44 2.36
C VAL A 5 0.77 -8.14 2.04
N THR A 6 1.90 -8.25 1.34
CA THR A 6 2.83 -7.14 1.11
C THR A 6 3.13 -6.93 -0.37
N GLY A 7 3.48 -5.72 -0.74
CA GLY A 7 3.99 -5.42 -2.09
C GLY A 7 5.47 -5.68 -2.19
N ILE A 8 5.88 -6.32 -3.25
CA ILE A 8 7.29 -6.66 -3.47
C ILE A 8 8.06 -5.47 -4.06
N ASN A 9 7.45 -4.72 -4.97
CA ASN A 9 8.15 -3.69 -5.73
C ASN A 9 7.76 -2.26 -5.28
N TRP A 10 7.21 -1.43 -6.18
CA TRP A 10 6.93 -0.01 -5.96
C TRP A 10 5.52 0.29 -5.44
N GLY A 11 4.69 -0.72 -5.25
CA GLY A 11 3.27 -0.58 -4.96
C GLY A 11 2.39 -0.80 -6.20
N ASP A 12 1.07 -0.73 -6.00
CA ASP A 12 0.06 -0.96 -7.05
C ASP A 12 0.11 -2.37 -7.70
N GLU A 13 0.68 -3.36 -7.01
CA GLU A 13 0.76 -4.75 -7.47
C GLU A 13 -0.60 -5.48 -7.44
N GLY A 14 -1.63 -4.87 -6.84
CA GLY A 14 -2.96 -5.49 -6.71
C GLY A 14 -3.20 -6.20 -5.38
N LYS A 15 -2.51 -5.77 -4.32
CA LYS A 15 -2.67 -6.31 -2.94
C LYS A 15 -4.12 -6.35 -2.47
N GLY A 16 -4.88 -5.26 -2.66
CA GLY A 16 -6.28 -5.20 -2.24
C GLY A 16 -7.12 -6.34 -2.78
N ARG A 17 -6.84 -6.81 -3.99
CA ARG A 17 -7.51 -7.97 -4.57
C ARG A 17 -7.10 -9.29 -3.90
N VAL A 18 -5.83 -9.47 -3.59
CA VAL A 18 -5.35 -10.66 -2.86
C VAL A 18 -5.95 -10.70 -1.47
N ILE A 19 -6.02 -9.54 -0.80
CA ILE A 19 -6.69 -9.39 0.50
C ILE A 19 -8.19 -9.72 0.40
N ASP A 20 -8.87 -9.20 -0.61
CA ASP A 20 -10.31 -9.46 -0.83
C ASP A 20 -10.60 -10.96 -0.97
N LEU A 21 -9.74 -11.69 -1.69
CA LEU A 21 -9.84 -13.16 -1.80
C LEU A 21 -9.58 -13.87 -0.47
N LEU A 22 -8.57 -13.45 0.27
CA LEU A 22 -8.25 -14.02 1.59
C LEU A 22 -9.34 -13.68 2.61
N ALA A 23 -9.97 -12.52 2.50
CA ALA A 23 -11.03 -12.08 3.39
C ALA A 23 -12.28 -12.97 3.37
N GLU A 24 -12.50 -13.75 2.30
CA GLU A 24 -13.57 -14.77 2.28
C GLU A 24 -13.41 -15.83 3.39
N GLN A 25 -12.19 -16.04 3.87
CA GLN A 25 -11.89 -17.02 4.91
C GLN A 25 -11.25 -16.39 6.15
N ALA A 26 -11.06 -15.08 6.18
CA ALA A 26 -10.47 -14.37 7.31
C ALA A 26 -11.54 -13.97 8.34
N ASP A 27 -11.14 -13.95 9.59
CA ASP A 27 -11.95 -13.42 10.69
C ASP A 27 -11.66 -11.92 10.91
N VAL A 28 -10.41 -11.50 10.65
CA VAL A 28 -9.95 -10.13 10.90
C VAL A 28 -9.04 -9.65 9.78
N ALA A 29 -9.23 -8.41 9.32
CA ALA A 29 -8.36 -7.72 8.37
C ALA A 29 -7.79 -6.44 9.00
N VAL A 30 -6.47 -6.26 8.97
CA VAL A 30 -5.78 -5.19 9.69
C VAL A 30 -4.93 -4.36 8.73
N ARG A 31 -5.15 -3.05 8.66
CA ARG A 31 -4.18 -2.10 8.11
C ARG A 31 -3.18 -1.74 9.20
N TYR A 32 -1.91 -1.96 8.98
CA TYR A 32 -0.90 -1.83 10.03
C TYR A 32 0.06 -0.64 9.85
N GLN A 33 0.05 0.04 8.69
CA GLN A 33 0.95 1.16 8.41
C GLN A 33 0.38 2.11 7.34
N GLY A 34 0.96 3.30 7.23
CA GLY A 34 0.57 4.31 6.26
C GLY A 34 -0.69 5.08 6.69
N GLY A 35 -1.41 5.58 5.74
CA GLY A 35 -2.63 6.37 5.93
C GLY A 35 -3.51 6.35 4.67
N ASN A 36 -4.18 7.46 4.38
CA ASN A 36 -5.06 7.61 3.23
C ASN A 36 -4.35 7.83 1.88
N ASN A 37 -3.04 7.61 1.83
CA ASN A 37 -2.24 7.62 0.59
C ASN A 37 -2.28 6.27 -0.18
N ALA A 38 -2.92 5.23 0.36
CA ALA A 38 -3.18 4.00 -0.38
C ALA A 38 -4.33 4.17 -1.37
N GLY A 39 -4.38 3.30 -2.38
CA GLY A 39 -5.48 3.24 -3.35
C GLY A 39 -5.76 1.77 -3.72
N HIS A 40 -6.43 1.03 -2.81
CA HIS A 40 -6.78 -0.37 -3.04
C HIS A 40 -8.09 -0.46 -3.82
N THR A 41 -8.01 -0.91 -5.06
CA THR A 41 -9.20 -1.10 -5.90
C THR A 41 -9.64 -2.55 -5.82
N VAL A 42 -10.91 -2.75 -5.43
CA VAL A 42 -11.58 -4.05 -5.41
C VAL A 42 -12.82 -3.98 -6.29
N VAL A 43 -13.03 -4.99 -7.13
CA VAL A 43 -14.19 -5.11 -8.00
C VAL A 43 -15.03 -6.30 -7.54
N THR A 44 -16.25 -6.01 -7.09
CA THR A 44 -17.23 -7.00 -6.63
C THR A 44 -18.48 -6.99 -7.52
N THR A 45 -19.44 -7.84 -7.21
CA THR A 45 -20.77 -7.81 -7.86
C THR A 45 -21.57 -6.53 -7.56
N GLN A 46 -21.23 -5.82 -6.47
CA GLN A 46 -21.83 -4.53 -6.08
C GLN A 46 -21.15 -3.33 -6.75
N GLY A 47 -20.08 -3.57 -7.53
CA GLY A 47 -19.37 -2.54 -8.27
C GLY A 47 -17.89 -2.40 -7.87
N LYS A 48 -17.31 -1.28 -8.29
CA LYS A 48 -15.91 -0.94 -8.01
C LYS A 48 -15.82 -0.13 -6.71
N PHE A 49 -14.92 -0.55 -5.83
CA PHE A 49 -14.56 0.14 -4.58
C PHE A 49 -13.10 0.60 -4.66
N VAL A 50 -12.84 1.81 -4.18
CA VAL A 50 -11.48 2.34 -4.01
C VAL A 50 -11.31 2.66 -2.53
N LEU A 51 -10.50 1.87 -1.84
CA LEU A 51 -10.27 1.97 -0.40
C LEU A 51 -8.92 2.64 -0.14
N ASN A 52 -8.91 3.61 0.75
CA ASN A 52 -7.71 4.35 1.14
C ASN A 52 -7.26 4.03 2.56
N LEU A 53 -8.14 4.15 3.55
CA LEU A 53 -7.89 3.83 4.96
C LEU A 53 -8.49 2.49 5.36
N LEU A 54 -9.70 2.20 4.89
CA LEU A 54 -10.39 0.96 5.26
C LEU A 54 -9.64 -0.27 4.71
N PRO A 55 -9.50 -1.34 5.52
CA PRO A 55 -9.04 -2.63 5.03
C PRO A 55 -9.96 -3.19 3.96
N SER A 56 -9.42 -3.92 2.98
CA SER A 56 -10.24 -4.53 1.91
C SER A 56 -11.26 -5.55 2.45
N GLY A 57 -11.02 -6.11 3.62
CA GLY A 57 -11.94 -6.98 4.35
C GLY A 57 -13.28 -6.35 4.72
N ILE A 58 -13.38 -4.99 4.72
CA ILE A 58 -14.64 -4.27 5.02
C ILE A 58 -15.78 -4.63 4.06
N LEU A 59 -15.46 -5.15 2.90
CA LEU A 59 -16.42 -5.57 1.88
C LEU A 59 -17.04 -6.95 2.20
N HIS A 60 -16.59 -7.63 3.25
CA HIS A 60 -17.06 -8.94 3.66
C HIS A 60 -17.82 -8.89 4.98
N PRO A 61 -19.13 -9.21 5.00
CA PRO A 61 -19.89 -9.32 6.24
C PRO A 61 -19.27 -10.38 7.15
N GLY A 62 -19.00 -10.06 8.40
CA GLY A 62 -18.41 -10.98 9.37
C GLY A 62 -16.90 -10.85 9.55
N VAL A 63 -16.19 -10.12 8.69
CA VAL A 63 -14.78 -9.78 8.89
C VAL A 63 -14.67 -8.52 9.74
N VAL A 64 -13.97 -8.59 10.86
CA VAL A 64 -13.68 -7.40 11.67
C VAL A 64 -12.48 -6.68 11.09
N CYS A 65 -12.63 -5.40 10.79
CA CYS A 65 -11.58 -4.55 10.25
C CYS A 65 -10.90 -3.73 11.33
N VAL A 66 -9.58 -3.61 11.25
CA VAL A 66 -8.78 -2.89 12.25
C VAL A 66 -7.85 -1.90 11.57
N LEU A 67 -7.86 -0.64 12.04
CA LEU A 67 -6.78 0.30 11.79
C LEU A 67 -5.81 0.26 12.98
N GLY A 68 -4.62 -0.33 12.74
CA GLY A 68 -3.65 -0.67 13.78
C GLY A 68 -2.81 0.51 14.29
N ASP A 69 -1.94 0.24 15.25
CA ASP A 69 -1.09 1.20 15.97
C ASP A 69 -0.15 2.01 15.06
N GLY A 70 0.28 1.38 13.97
CA GLY A 70 1.23 1.97 13.01
C GLY A 70 0.63 3.02 12.08
N MET A 71 -0.69 3.09 11.98
CA MET A 71 -1.40 3.98 11.07
C MET A 71 -1.31 5.46 11.49
N VAL A 72 -1.38 6.33 10.47
CA VAL A 72 -1.78 7.73 10.62
C VAL A 72 -3.17 7.90 10.02
N VAL A 73 -4.14 8.29 10.84
CA VAL A 73 -5.57 8.23 10.48
C VAL A 73 -6.11 9.63 10.24
N ASP A 74 -6.50 9.90 9.02
CA ASP A 74 -7.26 11.07 8.61
C ASP A 74 -8.75 10.80 8.83
N LEU A 75 -9.29 11.32 9.93
CA LEU A 75 -10.66 11.03 10.36
C LEU A 75 -11.72 11.62 9.43
N GLU A 76 -11.45 12.80 8.85
CA GLU A 76 -12.37 13.40 7.86
C GLU A 76 -12.46 12.51 6.61
N HIS A 77 -11.30 12.05 6.11
CA HIS A 77 -11.27 11.15 4.97
C HIS A 77 -11.92 9.80 5.30
N LEU A 78 -11.69 9.27 6.50
CA LEU A 78 -12.32 8.04 6.97
C LEU A 78 -13.84 8.15 7.00
N SER A 79 -14.38 9.28 7.50
CA SER A 79 -15.81 9.56 7.49
C SER A 79 -16.39 9.56 6.08
N GLN A 80 -15.70 10.21 5.13
CA GLN A 80 -16.10 10.24 3.73
C GLN A 80 -16.07 8.84 3.11
N GLU A 81 -15.02 8.07 3.36
CA GLU A 81 -14.85 6.71 2.84
C GLU A 81 -15.93 5.77 3.38
N ILE A 82 -16.25 5.83 4.68
CA ILE A 82 -17.36 5.08 5.28
C ILE A 82 -18.68 5.44 4.61
N HIS A 83 -18.97 6.73 4.46
CA HIS A 83 -20.20 7.18 3.81
C HIS A 83 -20.34 6.66 2.36
N GLU A 84 -19.26 6.65 1.59
CA GLU A 84 -19.28 6.15 0.20
C GLU A 84 -19.53 4.63 0.11
N ILE A 85 -19.02 3.84 1.06
CA ILE A 85 -19.30 2.41 1.07
C ILE A 85 -20.70 2.10 1.60
N GLU A 86 -21.20 2.90 2.56
CA GLU A 86 -22.58 2.78 3.07
C GLU A 86 -23.63 3.09 2.01
N LYS A 87 -23.39 4.07 1.13
CA LYS A 87 -24.24 4.32 -0.06
C LYS A 87 -24.35 3.11 -0.96
N LYS A 88 -23.38 2.21 -0.95
CA LYS A 88 -23.39 0.96 -1.72
C LYS A 88 -23.94 -0.23 -0.92
N GLY A 89 -24.54 0.02 0.24
CA GLY A 89 -25.25 -0.98 1.04
C GLY A 89 -24.36 -1.74 2.04
N ILE A 90 -23.11 -1.33 2.26
CA ILE A 90 -22.22 -1.94 3.26
C ILE A 90 -22.25 -1.10 4.54
N ARG A 91 -22.87 -1.62 5.58
CA ARG A 91 -22.97 -0.93 6.88
C ARG A 91 -21.67 -1.06 7.66
N VAL A 92 -21.14 0.06 8.17
CA VAL A 92 -19.95 0.10 9.02
C VAL A 92 -20.35 0.47 10.46
N THR A 93 -20.02 -0.40 11.42
CA THR A 93 -20.34 -0.22 12.83
C THR A 93 -19.09 -0.43 13.68
N PRO A 94 -19.09 -0.03 14.97
CA PRO A 94 -17.98 -0.33 15.89
C PRO A 94 -17.68 -1.82 16.08
N ASP A 95 -18.65 -2.71 15.80
CA ASP A 95 -18.40 -4.17 15.80
C ASP A 95 -17.66 -4.62 14.55
N HIS A 96 -17.84 -3.89 13.44
CA HIS A 96 -17.26 -4.22 12.14
C HIS A 96 -15.91 -3.50 11.88
N LEU A 97 -15.71 -2.30 12.47
CA LEU A 97 -14.49 -1.51 12.35
C LEU A 97 -13.98 -1.10 13.73
N LYS A 98 -12.70 -1.32 13.99
CA LYS A 98 -12.02 -0.89 15.20
C LYS A 98 -10.82 -0.01 14.86
N LEU A 99 -10.70 1.10 15.58
CA LEU A 99 -9.59 2.04 15.44
C LEU A 99 -8.68 1.92 16.67
N SER A 100 -7.38 1.68 16.44
CA SER A 100 -6.44 1.60 17.56
C SER A 100 -6.37 2.91 18.34
N LYS A 101 -6.56 2.83 19.66
CA LYS A 101 -6.31 3.97 20.55
C LYS A 101 -4.88 4.53 20.44
N ARG A 102 -3.92 3.73 19.94
CA ARG A 102 -2.52 4.12 19.76
C ARG A 102 -2.21 4.67 18.38
N ALA A 103 -3.10 4.53 17.40
CA ALA A 103 -2.91 5.10 16.07
C ALA A 103 -2.81 6.63 16.14
N THR A 104 -2.06 7.19 15.20
CA THR A 104 -1.79 8.64 15.18
C THR A 104 -2.90 9.39 14.47
N VAL A 105 -3.37 10.48 15.03
CA VAL A 105 -4.32 11.40 14.38
C VAL A 105 -3.57 12.19 13.30
N SER A 106 -4.05 12.13 12.05
CA SER A 106 -3.65 13.08 11.03
C SER A 106 -4.37 14.41 11.30
N MET A 107 -3.65 15.34 11.93
CA MET A 107 -4.18 16.65 12.31
C MET A 107 -4.38 17.54 11.07
N PRO A 108 -5.30 18.50 11.09
CA PRO A 108 -5.59 19.38 9.95
C PRO A 108 -4.34 20.07 9.35
N TRP A 109 -3.38 20.45 10.18
CA TRP A 109 -2.15 21.09 9.72
C TRP A 109 -1.24 20.18 8.87
N HIS A 110 -1.35 18.84 8.97
CA HIS A 110 -0.49 17.94 8.21
C HIS A 110 -0.76 18.04 6.70
N LYS A 111 -2.04 18.11 6.31
CA LYS A 111 -2.43 18.32 4.92
C LYS A 111 -1.99 19.70 4.42
N VAL A 112 -2.21 20.73 5.23
CA VAL A 112 -1.82 22.11 4.91
C VAL A 112 -0.31 22.21 4.68
N GLN A 113 0.51 21.61 5.57
CA GLN A 113 1.95 21.60 5.38
C GLN A 113 2.40 20.90 4.11
N ASP A 114 1.84 19.71 3.84
CA ASP A 114 2.17 18.92 2.66
C ASP A 114 1.86 19.68 1.38
N GLU A 115 0.70 20.34 1.31
CA GLU A 115 0.31 21.17 0.18
C GLU A 115 1.21 22.39 0.00
N LEU A 116 1.49 23.12 1.07
CA LEU A 116 2.33 24.31 1.04
C LEU A 116 3.76 23.99 0.62
N GLU A 117 4.35 22.90 1.15
CA GLU A 117 5.69 22.49 0.79
C GLU A 117 5.78 22.02 -0.65
N GLU A 118 4.83 21.20 -1.11
CA GLU A 118 4.80 20.72 -2.50
C GLU A 118 4.66 21.91 -3.48
N ASN A 119 3.82 22.90 -3.13
CA ASN A 119 3.68 24.13 -3.91
C ASN A 119 4.96 24.99 -3.89
N ARG A 120 5.70 25.02 -2.76
CA ARG A 120 6.98 25.72 -2.65
C ARG A 120 8.04 25.05 -3.53
N LEU A 121 8.14 23.73 -3.47
CA LEU A 121 9.10 22.95 -4.26
C LEU A 121 8.78 22.98 -5.76
N ALA A 122 7.51 23.04 -6.13
CA ALA A 122 7.10 23.16 -7.53
C ALA A 122 7.65 24.44 -8.21
N LYS A 123 7.79 25.53 -7.45
CA LYS A 123 8.36 26.79 -7.97
C LYS A 123 9.84 26.69 -8.33
N THR A 124 10.57 25.76 -7.73
CA THR A 124 11.99 25.49 -7.99
C THR A 124 12.24 24.27 -8.89
N GLY A 125 11.18 23.65 -9.40
CA GLY A 125 11.28 22.42 -10.19
C GLY A 125 11.65 21.18 -9.38
N SER A 126 11.60 21.25 -8.03
CA SER A 126 12.00 20.19 -7.12
C SER A 126 10.81 19.50 -6.43
N ALA A 127 9.59 19.62 -7.02
CA ALA A 127 8.40 18.97 -6.48
C ALA A 127 8.58 17.46 -6.35
N PHE A 128 8.25 16.92 -5.18
CA PHE A 128 8.41 15.51 -4.88
C PHE A 128 7.32 14.63 -5.51
N GLY A 129 6.18 15.23 -5.88
CA GLY A 129 4.99 14.50 -6.35
C GLY A 129 4.20 13.88 -5.19
N SER A 130 4.17 14.57 -4.04
CA SER A 130 3.39 14.16 -2.87
C SER A 130 1.91 13.93 -3.20
N THR A 131 1.29 13.01 -2.48
CA THR A 131 -0.17 12.79 -2.54
C THR A 131 -0.97 13.94 -1.91
N ARG A 132 -0.31 14.90 -1.25
CA ARG A 132 -0.91 16.02 -0.51
C ARG A 132 -1.88 15.58 0.59
N ARG A 133 -1.61 14.39 1.18
CA ARG A 133 -2.41 13.80 2.25
C ARG A 133 -1.80 14.02 3.64
N GLY A 134 -0.67 14.70 3.73
CA GLY A 134 -0.01 15.03 5.00
C GLY A 134 0.70 13.85 5.66
N ILE A 135 0.96 12.76 4.95
CA ILE A 135 1.48 11.52 5.52
C ILE A 135 2.87 11.72 6.13
N ALA A 136 3.78 12.34 5.38
CA ALA A 136 5.15 12.60 5.87
C ALA A 136 5.15 13.47 7.13
N TYR A 137 4.30 14.48 7.16
CA TYR A 137 4.18 15.38 8.31
C TYR A 137 3.56 14.72 9.53
N ALA A 138 2.56 13.86 9.33
CA ALA A 138 1.94 13.10 10.41
C ALA A 138 2.93 12.10 11.04
N TYR A 139 3.72 11.39 10.21
CA TYR A 139 4.80 10.53 10.72
C TYR A 139 5.92 11.33 11.38
N SER A 140 6.36 12.45 10.81
CA SER A 140 7.34 13.34 11.43
C SER A 140 6.88 13.77 12.81
N ASP A 141 5.67 14.27 12.94
CA ASP A 141 5.12 14.71 14.23
C ASP A 141 4.90 13.54 15.21
N LYS A 142 4.59 12.33 14.74
CA LYS A 142 4.56 11.10 15.55
C LYS A 142 5.92 10.85 16.22
N TYR A 143 7.02 10.87 15.45
CA TYR A 143 8.36 10.66 15.98
C TYR A 143 8.88 11.83 16.80
N ARG A 144 8.49 13.06 16.47
CA ARG A 144 8.73 14.26 17.30
C ARG A 144 7.84 14.31 18.55
N LYS A 145 6.85 13.41 18.70
CA LYS A 145 5.86 13.36 19.79
C LYS A 145 5.01 14.64 19.88
N LYS A 146 4.67 15.20 18.71
CA LYS A 146 3.92 16.47 18.56
C LYS A 146 2.60 16.28 17.81
N THR A 147 1.92 15.17 18.09
CA THR A 147 0.57 14.89 17.59
C THR A 147 -0.26 14.19 18.64
N LEU A 148 -1.57 14.02 18.42
CA LEU A 148 -2.46 13.22 19.24
C LEU A 148 -2.49 11.78 18.73
N ARG A 149 -2.73 10.85 19.65
CA ARG A 149 -3.21 9.51 19.33
C ARG A 149 -4.74 9.49 19.35
N LEU A 150 -5.37 8.54 18.69
CA LEU A 150 -6.83 8.44 18.68
C LEU A 150 -7.40 8.31 20.09
N GLY A 151 -6.74 7.58 20.99
CA GLY A 151 -7.14 7.50 22.40
C GLY A 151 -7.20 8.84 23.13
N ASP A 152 -6.37 9.82 22.73
CA ASP A 152 -6.41 11.16 23.34
C ASP A 152 -7.74 11.88 23.07
N LEU A 153 -8.42 11.54 21.97
CA LEU A 153 -9.74 12.13 21.64
C LEU A 153 -10.81 11.76 22.65
N LEU A 154 -10.68 10.61 23.33
CA LEU A 154 -11.59 10.19 24.39
C LEU A 154 -11.39 10.98 25.70
N HIS A 155 -10.27 11.70 25.81
CA HIS A 155 -9.83 12.42 26.99
C HIS A 155 -9.75 13.95 26.78
N LEU A 156 -10.43 14.50 25.78
CA LEU A 156 -10.38 15.94 25.45
C LEU A 156 -10.89 16.86 26.58
N LYS A 157 -11.65 16.32 27.55
CA LYS A 157 -12.11 17.09 28.73
C LYS A 157 -10.99 17.32 29.73
N GLU A 158 -9.91 16.52 29.70
CA GLU A 158 -8.79 16.62 30.63
C GLU A 158 -7.92 17.85 30.30
N ASP A 159 -7.56 18.62 31.32
CA ASP A 159 -6.71 19.81 31.16
C ASP A 159 -5.33 19.47 30.61
N SER A 160 -4.80 18.30 30.91
CA SER A 160 -3.52 17.79 30.40
C SER A 160 -3.54 17.63 28.88
N VAL A 161 -4.63 17.08 28.32
CA VAL A 161 -4.78 16.89 26.86
C VAL A 161 -4.97 18.24 26.18
N LYS A 162 -5.80 19.14 26.73
CA LYS A 162 -5.99 20.51 26.23
C LYS A 162 -4.70 21.32 26.23
N ALA A 163 -3.91 21.24 27.31
CA ALA A 163 -2.65 21.95 27.42
C ALA A 163 -1.63 21.43 26.38
N ARG A 164 -1.57 20.10 26.18
CA ARG A 164 -0.73 19.47 25.16
C ARG A 164 -1.15 19.90 23.76
N LEU A 165 -2.45 19.87 23.43
CA LEU A 165 -2.98 20.32 22.15
C LEU A 165 -2.62 21.78 21.84
N LYS A 166 -2.78 22.66 22.86
CA LYS A 166 -2.43 24.07 22.73
C LYS A 166 -0.93 24.28 22.48
N THR A 167 -0.08 23.55 23.21
CA THR A 167 1.38 23.62 23.03
C THR A 167 1.81 23.16 21.64
N MET A 168 1.21 22.08 21.14
CA MET A 168 1.47 21.58 19.79
C MET A 168 1.05 22.58 18.71
N LEU A 169 -0.14 23.20 18.88
CA LEU A 169 -0.64 24.20 17.94
C LEU A 169 0.25 25.44 17.88
N VAL A 170 0.73 25.92 19.04
CA VAL A 170 1.67 27.07 19.08
C VAL A 170 2.92 26.77 18.26
N ALA A 171 3.54 25.60 18.48
CA ALA A 171 4.72 25.20 17.73
C ALA A 171 4.44 25.07 16.22
N LYS A 172 3.28 24.53 15.87
CA LYS A 172 2.87 24.33 14.47
C LYS A 172 2.59 25.67 13.77
N ASN A 173 1.94 26.59 14.46
CA ASN A 173 1.68 27.93 13.93
C ASN A 173 3.00 28.71 13.68
N LEU A 174 4.03 28.53 14.54
CA LEU A 174 5.36 29.09 14.28
C LEU A 174 6.01 28.49 13.02
N GLU A 175 5.90 27.18 12.81
CA GLU A 175 6.38 26.53 11.57
C GLU A 175 5.63 27.05 10.33
N LEU A 176 4.29 27.11 10.38
CA LEU A 176 3.45 27.56 9.27
C LEU A 176 3.68 29.04 8.92
N ALA A 177 3.76 29.90 9.92
CA ALA A 177 4.02 31.32 9.70
C ALA A 177 5.46 31.57 9.21
N GLY A 178 6.46 30.95 9.83
CA GLY A 178 7.86 31.18 9.51
C GLY A 178 8.31 30.60 8.17
N CYS A 179 7.84 29.40 7.82
CA CYS A 179 8.26 28.72 6.59
C CYS A 179 7.38 29.05 5.38
N TYR A 180 6.09 29.28 5.61
CA TYR A 180 5.10 29.36 4.52
C TYR A 180 4.27 30.66 4.52
N HIS A 181 4.51 31.58 5.47
CA HIS A 181 3.74 32.83 5.63
C HIS A 181 2.23 32.58 5.77
N GLN A 182 1.87 31.47 6.41
CA GLN A 182 0.48 31.07 6.61
C GLN A 182 -0.08 31.70 7.87
N GLU A 183 -1.34 32.11 7.82
CA GLU A 183 -2.06 32.60 9.00
C GLU A 183 -2.17 31.50 10.08
N PRO A 184 -2.06 31.88 11.37
CA PRO A 184 -2.16 30.94 12.47
C PRO A 184 -3.51 30.25 12.52
N MET A 185 -3.50 28.94 12.79
CA MET A 185 -4.72 28.18 13.08
C MET A 185 -5.24 28.53 14.47
N SER A 186 -6.57 28.65 14.57
CA SER A 186 -7.25 28.99 15.83
C SER A 186 -7.34 27.77 16.77
N TYR A 187 -6.97 27.96 18.03
CA TYR A 187 -7.12 26.90 19.05
C TYR A 187 -8.60 26.51 19.29
N PRO A 188 -9.56 27.45 19.45
CA PRO A 188 -10.97 27.07 19.58
C PRO A 188 -11.46 26.24 18.40
N ALA A 189 -11.14 26.61 17.16
CA ALA A 189 -11.53 25.87 15.96
C ALA A 189 -10.91 24.45 15.94
N LEU A 190 -9.64 24.31 16.33
CA LEU A 190 -8.98 23.03 16.42
C LEU A 190 -9.59 22.15 17.52
N LEU A 191 -9.92 22.71 18.67
CA LEU A 191 -10.58 21.96 19.75
C LEU A 191 -11.96 21.46 19.32
N THR A 192 -12.77 22.33 18.70
CA THR A 192 -14.07 21.95 18.14
C THR A 192 -13.94 20.81 17.14
N TRP A 193 -12.96 20.90 16.21
CA TRP A 193 -12.67 19.82 15.27
C TRP A 193 -12.35 18.49 16.00
N CYS A 194 -11.51 18.53 17.04
CA CYS A 194 -11.21 17.33 17.83
C CYS A 194 -12.46 16.76 18.52
N GLU A 195 -13.33 17.62 19.06
CA GLU A 195 -14.57 17.21 19.72
C GLU A 195 -15.54 16.57 18.71
N GLU A 196 -15.71 17.12 17.53
CA GLU A 196 -16.50 16.53 16.43
C GLU A 196 -15.96 15.15 16.02
N GLN A 197 -14.64 15.01 15.89
CA GLN A 197 -14.04 13.72 15.57
C GLN A 197 -14.22 12.69 16.70
N ALA A 198 -14.16 13.14 17.95
CA ALA A 198 -14.41 12.29 19.11
C ALA A 198 -15.87 11.82 19.19
N GLU A 199 -16.83 12.65 18.83
CA GLU A 199 -18.24 12.30 18.76
C GLU A 199 -18.49 11.26 17.66
N LEU A 200 -17.93 11.46 16.47
CA LEU A 200 -18.12 10.56 15.33
C LEU A 200 -17.44 9.19 15.53
N PHE A 201 -16.24 9.18 16.07
CA PHE A 201 -15.41 7.97 16.09
C PHE A 201 -15.14 7.38 17.46
N GLY A 202 -15.58 8.04 18.54
CA GLY A 202 -15.27 7.59 19.91
C GLY A 202 -15.65 6.13 20.19
N SER A 203 -16.79 5.68 19.68
CA SER A 203 -17.25 4.28 19.83
C SER A 203 -16.44 3.26 19.00
N TYR A 204 -15.69 3.69 17.99
CA TYR A 204 -14.83 2.84 17.18
C TYR A 204 -13.43 2.68 17.79
N ILE A 205 -13.02 3.60 18.69
CA ILE A 205 -11.67 3.60 19.29
C ILE A 205 -11.61 2.52 20.38
N ALA A 206 -10.66 1.62 20.25
CA ALA A 206 -10.51 0.45 21.11
C ALA A 206 -9.05 0.09 21.39
N ASP A 207 -8.80 -0.80 22.35
CA ASP A 207 -7.53 -1.51 22.50
C ASP A 207 -7.47 -2.64 21.48
N THR A 208 -7.04 -2.30 20.27
CA THR A 208 -6.96 -3.26 19.15
C THR A 208 -5.86 -4.28 19.35
N GLY A 209 -4.80 -3.94 20.10
CA GLY A 209 -3.75 -4.89 20.45
C GLY A 209 -4.28 -6.05 21.28
N GLU A 210 -5.00 -5.75 22.36
CA GLU A 210 -5.65 -6.77 23.21
C GLU A 210 -6.63 -7.61 22.39
N TYR A 211 -7.48 -6.97 21.57
CA TYR A 211 -8.42 -7.65 20.69
C TYR A 211 -7.71 -8.63 19.73
N LEU A 212 -6.61 -8.20 19.08
CA LEU A 212 -5.88 -9.01 18.14
C LEU A 212 -5.09 -10.15 18.81
N GLU A 213 -4.52 -9.91 20.00
CA GLU A 213 -3.88 -10.98 20.79
C GLU A 213 -4.89 -12.07 21.15
N GLN A 214 -6.08 -11.68 21.58
CA GLN A 214 -7.17 -12.62 21.86
C GLN A 214 -7.58 -13.37 20.58
N ALA A 215 -7.82 -12.68 19.47
CA ALA A 215 -8.21 -13.27 18.19
C ALA A 215 -7.18 -14.34 17.71
N VAL A 216 -5.88 -14.00 17.79
CA VAL A 216 -4.81 -14.96 17.43
C VAL A 216 -4.79 -16.15 18.38
N SER A 217 -4.97 -15.94 19.70
CA SER A 217 -4.99 -17.03 20.69
C SER A 217 -6.19 -17.98 20.53
N GLU A 218 -7.31 -17.45 20.05
CA GLU A 218 -8.51 -18.23 19.70
C GLU A 218 -8.38 -18.97 18.35
N GLY A 219 -7.23 -18.88 17.68
CA GLY A 219 -7.00 -19.53 16.40
C GLY A 219 -7.64 -18.83 15.18
N LYS A 220 -8.15 -17.60 15.35
CA LYS A 220 -8.72 -16.83 14.25
C LYS A 220 -7.71 -16.55 13.16
N LYS A 221 -8.19 -16.44 11.92
CA LYS A 221 -7.41 -16.07 10.73
C LYS A 221 -7.34 -14.56 10.65
N VAL A 222 -6.16 -14.00 10.92
CA VAL A 222 -5.88 -12.55 10.88
C VAL A 222 -5.02 -12.23 9.67
N VAL A 223 -5.49 -11.32 8.81
CA VAL A 223 -4.77 -10.87 7.62
C VAL A 223 -4.28 -9.44 7.82
N LEU A 224 -2.97 -9.24 7.71
CA LEU A 224 -2.33 -7.92 7.77
C LEU A 224 -2.16 -7.37 6.35
N GLU A 225 -2.82 -6.26 6.07
CA GLU A 225 -2.85 -5.58 4.78
C GLU A 225 -1.83 -4.44 4.73
N ALA A 226 -0.75 -4.62 3.96
CA ALA A 226 0.22 -3.57 3.69
C ALA A 226 -0.28 -2.60 2.60
N GLN A 227 0.30 -1.42 2.58
CA GLN A 227 0.23 -0.52 1.43
C GLN A 227 1.61 -0.29 0.83
N LEU A 228 1.66 0.12 -0.44
CA LEU A 228 2.89 0.31 -1.21
C LEU A 228 3.67 -1.02 -1.36
N GLY A 229 4.97 -0.95 -1.54
CA GLY A 229 5.86 -2.10 -1.69
C GLY A 229 7.25 -1.81 -1.13
N ALA A 230 8.14 -2.81 -1.15
CA ALA A 230 9.45 -2.73 -0.52
C ALA A 230 10.30 -1.55 -1.01
N MET A 231 10.22 -1.20 -2.31
CA MET A 231 10.95 -0.06 -2.87
C MET A 231 10.50 1.31 -2.33
N ARG A 232 9.36 1.36 -1.65
CA ARG A 232 8.81 2.56 -1.00
C ARG A 232 8.91 2.52 0.52
N ASP A 233 9.61 1.54 1.08
CA ASP A 233 9.89 1.47 2.51
C ASP A 233 10.80 2.62 2.95
N ILE A 234 10.57 3.15 4.17
CA ILE A 234 11.34 4.30 4.67
C ILE A 234 12.82 3.98 4.87
N ASP A 235 13.15 2.74 5.25
CA ASP A 235 14.51 2.32 5.59
C ASP A 235 15.17 1.51 4.47
N TYR A 236 14.39 0.69 3.75
CA TYR A 236 14.88 -0.27 2.74
C TYR A 236 14.53 0.12 1.29
N GLY A 237 13.77 1.19 1.10
CA GLY A 237 13.38 1.67 -0.22
C GLY A 237 14.42 2.58 -0.88
N ILE A 238 14.06 3.10 -2.05
CA ILE A 238 14.87 4.01 -2.87
C ILE A 238 14.85 5.45 -2.31
N PHE A 239 15.38 5.63 -1.11
CA PHE A 239 15.41 6.93 -0.43
C PHE A 239 16.08 8.02 -1.31
N PRO A 240 15.53 9.26 -1.38
CA PRO A 240 14.41 9.80 -0.60
C PRO A 240 13.01 9.56 -1.20
N TYR A 241 12.88 8.81 -2.28
CA TYR A 241 11.62 8.56 -2.99
C TYR A 241 10.80 7.42 -2.34
N THR A 242 10.64 7.50 -1.03
CA THR A 242 9.97 6.51 -0.17
C THR A 242 8.66 7.05 0.41
N SER A 243 7.86 6.18 1.01
CA SER A 243 6.83 6.56 1.98
C SER A 243 7.50 6.84 3.32
N SER A 244 6.79 7.53 4.22
CA SER A 244 7.27 7.78 5.59
C SER A 244 6.93 6.64 6.56
N SER A 245 6.54 5.49 6.05
CA SER A 245 6.16 4.33 6.87
C SER A 245 6.95 3.08 6.48
N SER A 246 7.05 2.12 7.40
CA SER A 246 7.62 0.82 7.11
C SER A 246 6.61 -0.06 6.35
N THR A 247 6.96 -0.44 5.12
CA THR A 247 6.12 -1.22 4.21
C THR A 247 6.45 -2.70 4.23
N ILE A 248 7.49 -3.11 4.98
CA ILE A 248 7.92 -4.50 5.07
C ILE A 248 7.07 -5.31 6.05
N SER A 249 6.99 -6.61 5.79
CA SER A 249 6.19 -7.57 6.56
C SER A 249 6.58 -7.63 8.04
N ALA A 250 7.87 -7.51 8.35
CA ALA A 250 8.40 -7.54 9.72
C ALA A 250 7.80 -6.46 10.62
N TYR A 251 7.37 -5.32 10.07
CA TYR A 251 6.65 -4.29 10.81
C TYR A 251 5.18 -4.64 11.06
N GLY A 252 4.64 -5.63 10.36
CA GLY A 252 3.23 -6.00 10.42
C GLY A 252 2.72 -6.21 11.84
N PRO A 253 3.29 -7.13 12.63
CA PRO A 253 2.87 -7.35 14.02
C PRO A 253 3.04 -6.09 14.91
N ILE A 254 4.10 -5.32 14.72
CA ILE A 254 4.34 -4.07 15.46
C ILE A 254 3.26 -3.05 15.13
N GLY A 255 3.02 -2.83 13.84
CA GLY A 255 2.02 -1.86 13.37
C GLY A 255 0.59 -2.29 13.65
N ALA A 256 0.31 -3.57 13.75
CA ALA A 256 -0.98 -4.11 14.19
C ALA A 256 -1.23 -3.93 15.71
N GLY A 257 -0.17 -3.78 16.53
CA GLY A 257 -0.24 -3.64 17.99
C GLY A 257 -0.04 -4.95 18.75
N ILE A 258 0.54 -5.96 18.10
CA ILE A 258 0.85 -7.29 18.67
C ILE A 258 2.32 -7.64 18.48
N PRO A 259 3.27 -6.83 18.98
CA PRO A 259 4.70 -6.92 18.66
C PRO A 259 5.37 -8.24 19.08
N GLY A 260 4.73 -9.00 19.98
CA GLY A 260 5.22 -10.32 20.43
C GLY A 260 4.83 -11.49 19.52
N LYS A 261 4.08 -11.27 18.44
CA LYS A 261 3.61 -12.32 17.53
C LYS A 261 4.50 -12.42 16.30
N SER A 262 4.72 -13.64 15.83
CA SER A 262 5.36 -13.92 14.55
C SER A 262 4.31 -14.13 13.46
N LEU A 263 4.67 -13.81 12.22
CA LEU A 263 3.85 -14.12 11.05
C LEU A 263 3.96 -15.62 10.77
N ASP A 264 2.82 -16.25 10.50
CA ASP A 264 2.76 -17.64 10.02
C ASP A 264 3.07 -17.69 8.51
N HIS A 265 2.58 -16.68 7.76
CA HIS A 265 2.80 -16.56 6.32
C HIS A 265 2.99 -15.09 5.90
N VAL A 266 3.80 -14.92 4.84
CA VAL A 266 3.96 -13.65 4.13
C VAL A 266 3.70 -13.85 2.65
N ILE A 267 2.61 -13.30 2.15
CA ILE A 267 2.28 -13.33 0.72
C ILE A 267 2.84 -12.07 0.06
N GLY A 268 3.87 -12.25 -0.75
CA GLY A 268 4.43 -11.21 -1.58
C GLY A 268 3.62 -11.04 -2.86
N VAL A 269 3.12 -9.85 -3.14
CA VAL A 269 2.36 -9.58 -4.36
C VAL A 269 3.27 -8.95 -5.40
N LEU A 270 3.32 -9.55 -6.57
CA LEU A 270 4.03 -9.11 -7.78
C LEU A 270 3.03 -8.85 -8.91
N LYS A 271 3.37 -7.96 -9.80
CA LYS A 271 2.68 -7.76 -11.07
C LYS A 271 3.49 -8.41 -12.20
N ALA A 272 2.84 -8.97 -13.20
CA ALA A 272 3.51 -9.60 -14.35
C ALA A 272 4.33 -8.62 -15.22
N TYR A 273 4.37 -7.36 -14.87
CA TYR A 273 5.22 -6.29 -15.42
C TYR A 273 5.45 -5.25 -14.32
N SER A 274 6.34 -4.31 -14.51
CA SER A 274 6.67 -3.32 -13.48
C SER A 274 5.93 -2.01 -13.70
N THR A 275 5.50 -1.39 -12.59
CA THR A 275 4.97 -0.03 -12.60
C THR A 275 5.47 0.76 -11.40
N CYS A 276 5.66 2.05 -11.59
CA CYS A 276 6.07 2.97 -10.55
C CYS A 276 5.19 4.22 -10.55
N VAL A 277 4.76 4.65 -9.37
CA VAL A 277 4.06 5.91 -9.17
C VAL A 277 4.97 6.86 -8.41
N GLY A 278 4.99 8.14 -8.83
CA GLY A 278 5.85 9.15 -8.23
C GLY A 278 7.25 9.21 -8.82
N ALA A 279 8.06 10.10 -8.26
CA ALA A 279 9.43 10.35 -8.69
C ALA A 279 10.41 9.25 -8.22
N GLY A 280 11.66 9.38 -8.63
CA GLY A 280 12.78 8.52 -8.26
C GLY A 280 13.18 7.54 -9.36
N PRO A 281 14.31 6.86 -9.21
CA PRO A 281 14.84 5.94 -10.18
C PRO A 281 13.90 4.74 -10.40
N PHE A 282 13.76 4.36 -11.67
CA PHE A 282 12.97 3.21 -12.10
C PHE A 282 13.62 2.59 -13.31
N VAL A 283 14.58 1.69 -13.12
CA VAL A 283 15.45 1.12 -14.15
C VAL A 283 14.64 0.40 -15.27
N ALA A 284 13.44 -0.07 -14.95
CA ALA A 284 12.55 -0.70 -15.93
C ALA A 284 11.92 0.29 -16.93
N GLU A 285 11.91 1.60 -16.62
CA GLU A 285 11.38 2.63 -17.52
C GLU A 285 12.31 2.78 -18.73
N HIS A 286 11.73 2.96 -19.89
CA HIS A 286 12.46 3.07 -21.17
C HIS A 286 13.32 1.85 -21.54
N ALA A 287 13.09 0.70 -20.88
CA ALA A 287 13.71 -0.57 -21.29
C ALA A 287 13.19 -1.08 -22.63
N MET A 288 12.03 -0.58 -23.06
CA MET A 288 11.38 -0.86 -24.33
C MET A 288 11.04 0.45 -25.05
N SER A 289 10.46 0.36 -26.25
CA SER A 289 10.01 1.54 -26.99
C SER A 289 8.79 2.20 -26.34
N ASP A 290 8.64 3.51 -26.55
CA ASP A 290 7.48 4.29 -26.05
C ASP A 290 6.14 3.70 -26.51
N ASP A 291 6.08 3.17 -27.75
CA ASP A 291 4.87 2.52 -28.29
C ASP A 291 4.53 1.24 -27.52
N TRP A 292 5.53 0.45 -27.12
CA TRP A 292 5.33 -0.75 -26.32
C TRP A 292 4.82 -0.39 -24.92
N GLU A 293 5.44 0.60 -24.29
CA GLU A 293 5.03 1.08 -22.96
C GLU A 293 3.61 1.62 -22.98
N GLU A 294 3.25 2.42 -23.99
CA GLU A 294 1.91 2.98 -24.11
C GLU A 294 0.86 1.90 -24.40
N ALA A 295 1.17 0.90 -25.23
CA ALA A 295 0.30 -0.24 -25.46
C ALA A 295 0.04 -1.04 -24.18
N LEU A 296 1.10 -1.31 -23.39
CA LEU A 296 0.99 -2.00 -22.11
C LEU A 296 0.20 -1.16 -21.09
N ARG A 297 0.44 0.15 -21.02
CA ARG A 297 -0.27 1.08 -20.13
C ARG A 297 -1.77 1.09 -20.42
N LYS A 298 -2.17 1.13 -21.68
CA LYS A 298 -3.58 1.06 -22.09
C LYS A 298 -4.19 -0.30 -21.76
N ALA A 299 -3.50 -1.40 -22.11
CA ALA A 299 -3.98 -2.76 -21.84
C ALA A 299 -4.16 -3.02 -20.33
N GLY A 300 -3.24 -2.54 -19.50
CA GLY A 300 -3.26 -2.69 -18.05
C GLY A 300 -4.17 -1.71 -17.32
N GLY A 301 -4.64 -0.64 -18.00
CA GLY A 301 -5.37 0.46 -17.36
C GLY A 301 -4.50 1.18 -16.33
N GLU A 302 -3.20 1.35 -16.63
CA GLU A 302 -2.21 1.86 -15.68
C GLU A 302 -2.25 3.39 -15.58
N TYR A 303 -3.32 3.87 -14.96
CA TYR A 303 -3.56 5.29 -14.65
C TYR A 303 -3.91 5.43 -13.17
N GLY A 304 -3.53 6.55 -12.57
CA GLY A 304 -3.82 6.84 -11.17
C GLY A 304 -5.33 6.92 -10.91
N ALA A 305 -5.84 6.14 -9.94
CA ALA A 305 -7.27 6.06 -9.67
C ALA A 305 -7.90 7.41 -9.29
N ALA A 306 -7.16 8.27 -8.60
CA ALA A 306 -7.64 9.59 -8.17
C ALA A 306 -7.32 10.72 -9.15
N THR A 307 -6.21 10.63 -9.89
CA THR A 307 -5.67 11.74 -10.69
C THR A 307 -5.76 11.48 -12.20
N GLY A 308 -6.01 10.25 -12.64
CA GLY A 308 -5.91 9.85 -14.05
C GLY A 308 -4.49 9.92 -14.63
N ARG A 309 -3.48 10.24 -13.82
CA ARG A 309 -2.09 10.39 -14.28
C ARG A 309 -1.55 9.05 -14.76
N PRO A 310 -0.90 8.98 -15.94
CA PRO A 310 -0.29 7.76 -16.43
C PRO A 310 0.81 7.29 -15.46
N ARG A 311 0.82 5.99 -15.17
CA ARG A 311 1.90 5.36 -14.39
C ARG A 311 3.12 5.14 -15.28
N ARG A 312 4.29 5.27 -14.70
CA ARG A 312 5.55 4.80 -15.30
C ARG A 312 5.48 3.29 -15.36
N ILE A 313 5.93 2.69 -16.47
CA ILE A 313 5.73 1.28 -16.75
C ILE A 313 6.98 0.69 -17.42
N GLY A 314 7.21 -0.59 -17.26
CA GLY A 314 8.30 -1.31 -17.91
C GLY A 314 8.12 -2.82 -17.82
N PRO A 315 9.06 -3.61 -18.36
CA PRO A 315 9.08 -5.07 -18.23
C PRO A 315 9.06 -5.54 -16.78
N PHE A 316 8.75 -6.82 -16.57
CA PHE A 316 8.95 -7.44 -15.27
C PHE A 316 10.43 -7.31 -14.86
N ASP A 317 10.69 -6.78 -13.69
CA ASP A 317 12.04 -6.55 -13.18
C ASP A 317 12.40 -7.60 -12.13
N ALA A 318 13.15 -8.61 -12.54
CA ALA A 318 13.56 -9.70 -11.67
C ALA A 318 14.62 -9.25 -10.64
N VAL A 319 15.43 -8.23 -10.96
CA VAL A 319 16.49 -7.73 -10.07
C VAL A 319 15.86 -7.04 -8.86
N ALA A 320 15.00 -6.05 -9.11
CA ALA A 320 14.26 -5.37 -8.05
C ALA A 320 13.33 -6.32 -7.29
N SER A 321 12.69 -7.27 -7.99
CA SER A 321 11.77 -8.22 -7.35
C SER A 321 12.48 -9.17 -6.39
N ARG A 322 13.69 -9.66 -6.69
CA ARG A 322 14.50 -10.46 -5.75
C ARG A 322 14.82 -9.68 -4.48
N TYR A 323 15.23 -8.43 -4.62
CA TYR A 323 15.49 -7.57 -3.46
C TYR A 323 14.23 -7.39 -2.62
N GLY A 324 13.10 -7.05 -3.24
CA GLY A 324 11.85 -6.89 -2.53
C GLY A 324 11.36 -8.16 -1.82
N LEU A 325 11.51 -9.34 -2.45
CA LEU A 325 11.21 -10.63 -1.83
C LEU A 325 12.05 -10.87 -0.57
N LYS A 326 13.35 -10.56 -0.65
CA LYS A 326 14.27 -10.65 0.50
C LYS A 326 13.85 -9.70 1.63
N CYS A 327 13.52 -8.44 1.32
CA CYS A 327 13.07 -7.48 2.33
C CYS A 327 11.76 -7.91 2.99
N GLN A 328 10.82 -8.47 2.21
CA GLN A 328 9.53 -8.93 2.71
C GLN A 328 9.61 -10.29 3.41
N ASN A 329 10.68 -11.06 3.24
CA ASN A 329 10.77 -12.46 3.69
C ASN A 329 9.51 -13.26 3.28
N ALA A 330 9.07 -13.09 2.02
CA ALA A 330 7.87 -13.72 1.50
C ALA A 330 8.08 -15.22 1.32
N ASP A 331 7.18 -16.02 1.86
CA ASP A 331 7.15 -17.48 1.70
C ASP A 331 6.18 -17.91 0.59
N LYS A 332 5.27 -17.03 0.18
CA LYS A 332 4.31 -17.26 -0.91
C LYS A 332 4.27 -16.07 -1.85
N ILE A 333 4.05 -16.31 -3.13
CA ILE A 333 3.97 -15.26 -4.15
C ILE A 333 2.61 -15.29 -4.85
N ALA A 334 2.00 -14.10 -4.98
CA ALA A 334 0.86 -13.84 -5.82
C ALA A 334 1.27 -13.00 -7.03
N LEU A 335 1.22 -13.56 -8.24
CA LEU A 335 1.49 -12.90 -9.50
C LEU A 335 0.18 -12.36 -10.10
N THR A 336 0.08 -11.05 -10.25
CA THR A 336 -1.13 -10.39 -10.76
C THR A 336 -0.97 -9.91 -12.20
N LYS A 337 -2.10 -9.60 -12.87
CA LYS A 337 -2.12 -8.95 -14.19
C LYS A 337 -1.51 -9.78 -15.34
N MET A 338 -1.51 -11.09 -15.26
CA MET A 338 -1.06 -11.97 -16.37
C MET A 338 -1.90 -11.77 -17.64
N ASP A 339 -3.19 -11.51 -17.49
CA ASP A 339 -4.15 -11.23 -18.56
C ASP A 339 -3.73 -10.04 -19.45
N VAL A 340 -3.08 -9.05 -18.88
CA VAL A 340 -2.65 -7.84 -19.59
C VAL A 340 -1.63 -8.15 -20.70
N LEU A 341 -0.85 -9.21 -20.54
CA LEU A 341 0.17 -9.63 -21.49
C LEU A 341 -0.38 -10.53 -22.61
N SER A 342 -1.67 -10.86 -22.61
CA SER A 342 -2.30 -11.87 -23.47
C SER A 342 -2.12 -11.64 -24.97
N SER A 343 -2.04 -10.40 -25.44
CA SER A 343 -1.89 -10.08 -26.86
C SER A 343 -0.45 -10.02 -27.34
N MET A 344 0.53 -10.07 -26.45
CA MET A 344 1.93 -9.87 -26.79
C MET A 344 2.50 -11.06 -27.55
N LYS A 345 3.32 -10.78 -28.56
CA LYS A 345 4.07 -11.80 -29.30
C LYS A 345 5.29 -12.26 -28.54
N GLU A 346 5.96 -11.32 -27.92
CA GLU A 346 7.14 -11.50 -27.09
C GLU A 346 6.95 -10.65 -25.83
N ILE A 347 7.39 -11.17 -24.71
CA ILE A 347 7.25 -10.55 -23.39
C ILE A 347 8.65 -10.29 -22.85
N PRO A 348 9.04 -9.02 -22.68
CA PRO A 348 10.34 -8.67 -22.12
C PRO A 348 10.39 -8.91 -20.59
N VAL A 349 11.53 -9.39 -20.13
CA VAL A 349 11.85 -9.57 -18.70
C VAL A 349 13.25 -9.00 -18.44
N ILE A 350 13.40 -8.17 -17.42
CA ILE A 350 14.69 -7.65 -17.00
C ILE A 350 15.36 -8.68 -16.10
N THR A 351 16.52 -9.19 -16.54
CA THR A 351 17.29 -10.22 -15.84
C THR A 351 18.53 -9.68 -15.14
N GLY A 352 18.97 -8.48 -15.50
CA GLY A 352 20.12 -7.79 -14.94
C GLY A 352 20.10 -6.29 -15.22
N TYR A 353 20.99 -5.56 -14.58
CA TYR A 353 21.27 -4.14 -14.85
C TYR A 353 22.70 -3.99 -15.36
N LYS A 354 22.94 -3.04 -16.24
CA LYS A 354 24.26 -2.82 -16.84
C LYS A 354 24.71 -1.37 -16.61
N ARG A 355 25.94 -1.22 -16.08
CA ARG A 355 26.65 0.06 -15.93
C ARG A 355 28.13 -0.15 -16.30
N ASP A 356 28.70 0.73 -17.12
CA ASP A 356 30.10 0.70 -17.52
C ASP A 356 30.57 -0.65 -18.09
N GLY A 357 29.69 -1.35 -18.82
CA GLY A 357 29.95 -2.66 -19.39
C GLY A 357 29.79 -3.84 -18.43
N VAL A 358 29.62 -3.60 -17.14
CA VAL A 358 29.43 -4.63 -16.11
C VAL A 358 27.94 -4.90 -15.93
N ILE A 359 27.57 -6.18 -15.90
CA ILE A 359 26.19 -6.62 -15.58
C ILE A 359 26.14 -7.02 -14.11
N VAL A 360 25.17 -6.45 -13.39
CA VAL A 360 24.85 -6.78 -12.02
C VAL A 360 23.44 -7.37 -11.94
N THR A 361 23.24 -8.27 -10.99
CA THR A 361 21.97 -8.95 -10.76
C THR A 361 21.39 -8.65 -9.38
N ASP A 362 22.13 -7.96 -8.53
CA ASP A 362 21.70 -7.52 -7.21
C ASP A 362 21.24 -6.06 -7.28
N PHE A 363 20.19 -5.76 -6.51
CA PHE A 363 19.62 -4.42 -6.38
C PHE A 363 20.15 -3.78 -5.08
N ASP A 364 20.77 -2.60 -5.20
CA ASP A 364 21.12 -1.77 -4.06
C ASP A 364 20.32 -0.45 -4.15
N PRO A 365 19.40 -0.18 -3.20
CA PRO A 365 18.61 1.05 -3.21
C PRO A 365 19.43 2.31 -2.96
N MET A 366 20.68 2.17 -2.48
CA MET A 366 21.61 3.27 -2.20
C MET A 366 22.55 3.57 -3.38
N ASP A 367 22.50 2.75 -4.43
CA ASP A 367 23.33 2.97 -5.62
C ASP A 367 22.69 4.04 -6.55
N GLU A 368 23.48 4.52 -7.49
CA GLU A 368 23.08 5.50 -8.51
C GLU A 368 22.24 4.80 -9.59
N LEU A 369 21.00 4.42 -9.23
CA LEU A 369 20.12 3.58 -10.05
C LEU A 369 19.83 4.17 -11.44
N ASP A 370 19.80 5.50 -11.57
CA ASP A 370 19.60 6.19 -12.87
C ASP A 370 20.80 6.02 -13.84
N SER A 371 21.95 5.55 -13.34
CA SER A 371 23.12 5.25 -14.18
C SER A 371 23.07 3.86 -14.85
N TYR A 372 22.11 3.02 -14.47
CA TYR A 372 21.94 1.69 -15.03
C TYR A 372 21.03 1.66 -16.24
N THR A 373 21.30 0.73 -17.15
CA THR A 373 20.40 0.31 -18.22
C THR A 373 19.95 -1.12 -17.98
N SER A 374 18.73 -1.44 -18.41
CA SER A 374 18.15 -2.78 -18.27
C SER A 374 18.79 -3.79 -19.23
N VAL A 375 19.09 -5.00 -18.73
CA VAL A 375 19.40 -6.18 -19.55
C VAL A 375 18.11 -6.96 -19.72
N VAL A 376 17.58 -6.99 -20.94
CA VAL A 376 16.26 -7.55 -21.25
C VAL A 376 16.39 -8.86 -22.01
N GLU A 377 15.66 -9.88 -21.54
CA GLU A 377 15.43 -11.14 -22.23
C GLU A 377 14.01 -11.17 -22.80
N MET A 378 13.86 -11.59 -24.06
CA MET A 378 12.57 -11.68 -24.74
C MET A 378 12.03 -13.11 -24.66
N LEU A 379 10.87 -13.29 -24.04
CA LEU A 379 10.21 -14.58 -23.89
C LEU A 379 9.01 -14.70 -24.83
N PRO A 380 8.69 -15.91 -25.36
CA PRO A 380 7.53 -16.10 -26.21
C PRO A 380 6.22 -15.80 -25.50
N GLY A 381 5.40 -14.93 -26.08
CA GLY A 381 4.04 -14.66 -25.59
C GLY A 381 3.04 -15.76 -25.96
N TRP A 382 1.91 -15.82 -25.26
CA TRP A 382 0.87 -16.84 -25.47
C TRP A 382 -0.21 -16.44 -26.48
N LYS A 383 -0.34 -15.16 -26.82
CA LYS A 383 -1.20 -14.63 -27.91
C LYS A 383 -2.68 -15.05 -27.86
N CYS A 384 -3.21 -15.31 -26.69
CA CYS A 384 -4.63 -15.63 -26.48
C CYS A 384 -5.12 -15.13 -25.13
N ASP A 385 -6.42 -14.89 -25.02
CA ASP A 385 -7.06 -14.53 -23.77
C ASP A 385 -7.00 -15.71 -22.79
N ILE A 386 -6.46 -15.46 -21.59
CA ILE A 386 -6.37 -16.41 -20.49
C ILE A 386 -7.40 -16.15 -19.38
N SER A 387 -8.24 -15.13 -19.53
CA SER A 387 -9.21 -14.73 -18.51
C SER A 387 -10.29 -15.79 -18.23
N GLY A 388 -10.45 -16.74 -19.15
CA GLY A 388 -11.32 -17.90 -19.02
C GLY A 388 -10.74 -19.07 -18.24
N CYS A 389 -9.41 -19.14 -18.03
CA CYS A 389 -8.76 -20.22 -17.28
C CYS A 389 -9.20 -20.21 -15.81
N ARG A 390 -9.38 -21.39 -15.25
CA ARG A 390 -9.78 -21.61 -13.85
C ARG A 390 -8.80 -22.50 -13.08
N THR A 391 -7.92 -23.20 -13.79
CA THR A 391 -6.83 -23.99 -13.23
C THR A 391 -5.50 -23.63 -13.87
N TYR A 392 -4.39 -23.94 -13.20
CA TYR A 392 -3.05 -23.73 -13.76
C TYR A 392 -2.83 -24.55 -15.03
N GLU A 393 -3.41 -25.75 -15.10
CA GLU A 393 -3.30 -26.68 -16.22
C GLU A 393 -3.92 -26.15 -17.50
N GLU A 394 -4.97 -25.33 -17.39
CA GLU A 394 -5.65 -24.68 -18.55
C GLU A 394 -4.84 -23.56 -19.18
N LEU A 395 -3.81 -23.04 -18.51
CA LEU A 395 -2.95 -22.00 -19.08
C LEU A 395 -2.22 -22.50 -20.32
N PRO A 396 -2.05 -21.66 -21.34
CA PRO A 396 -1.19 -21.96 -22.49
C PRO A 396 0.25 -22.27 -22.08
N GLU A 397 0.94 -23.13 -22.83
CA GLU A 397 2.30 -23.54 -22.49
C GLU A 397 3.28 -22.36 -22.37
N ASN A 398 3.16 -21.34 -23.23
CA ASN A 398 4.00 -20.16 -23.11
C ASN A 398 3.71 -19.35 -21.82
N ALA A 399 2.45 -19.31 -21.35
CA ALA A 399 2.12 -18.66 -20.08
C ALA A 399 2.69 -19.45 -18.89
N LYS A 400 2.62 -20.78 -18.92
CA LYS A 400 3.29 -21.64 -17.92
C LYS A 400 4.80 -21.51 -17.97
N ALA A 401 5.39 -21.42 -19.18
CA ALA A 401 6.83 -21.19 -19.35
C ALA A 401 7.27 -19.85 -18.78
N TYR A 402 6.50 -18.79 -19.02
CA TYR A 402 6.73 -17.47 -18.43
C TYR A 402 6.76 -17.55 -16.89
N ILE A 403 5.77 -18.18 -16.26
CA ILE A 403 5.71 -18.35 -14.81
C ILE A 403 6.94 -19.13 -14.32
N ARG A 404 7.30 -20.26 -14.96
CA ARG A 404 8.48 -21.07 -14.57
C ARG A 404 9.79 -20.26 -14.66
N ILE A 405 9.93 -19.43 -15.69
CA ILE A 405 11.12 -18.57 -15.84
C ILE A 405 11.15 -17.52 -14.72
N LEU A 406 10.02 -16.88 -14.39
CA LEU A 406 9.97 -15.97 -13.25
C LEU A 406 10.32 -16.68 -11.93
N GLU A 407 9.80 -17.89 -11.69
CA GLU A 407 10.15 -18.70 -10.52
C GLU A 407 11.66 -18.99 -10.43
N GLN A 408 12.29 -19.32 -11.56
CA GLN A 408 13.74 -19.53 -11.64
C GLN A 408 14.52 -18.23 -11.35
N LEU A 409 14.14 -17.12 -11.98
CA LEU A 409 14.78 -15.82 -11.79
C LEU A 409 14.63 -15.31 -10.36
N LEU A 410 13.52 -15.57 -9.70
CA LEU A 410 13.22 -15.14 -8.34
C LEU A 410 13.74 -16.12 -7.28
N ASN A 411 14.04 -17.36 -7.66
CA ASN A 411 14.30 -18.47 -6.77
C ASN A 411 13.15 -18.68 -5.74
N HIS A 412 11.91 -18.49 -6.18
CA HIS A 412 10.69 -18.63 -5.38
C HIS A 412 9.57 -19.20 -6.23
N GLU A 413 8.73 -20.01 -5.64
CA GLU A 413 7.54 -20.56 -6.29
C GLU A 413 6.40 -19.51 -6.32
N ILE A 414 5.66 -19.44 -7.43
CA ILE A 414 4.48 -18.60 -7.57
C ILE A 414 3.25 -19.47 -7.36
N GLN A 415 2.57 -19.28 -6.22
CA GLN A 415 1.42 -20.09 -5.83
C GLN A 415 0.10 -19.56 -6.35
N PHE A 416 -0.02 -18.22 -6.50
CA PHE A 416 -1.26 -17.56 -6.86
C PHE A 416 -1.08 -16.75 -8.14
N ILE A 417 -1.99 -16.92 -9.10
CA ILE A 417 -1.87 -16.31 -10.43
C ILE A 417 -3.20 -15.67 -10.82
N SER A 418 -3.18 -14.34 -11.04
CA SER A 418 -4.34 -13.61 -11.51
C SER A 418 -4.38 -13.54 -13.04
N VAL A 419 -5.46 -14.03 -13.61
CA VAL A 419 -5.71 -14.08 -15.07
C VAL A 419 -6.82 -13.13 -15.53
N GLY A 420 -7.23 -12.18 -14.69
CA GLY A 420 -8.27 -11.18 -14.99
C GLY A 420 -8.64 -10.39 -13.74
N ALA A 421 -9.58 -9.47 -13.83
CA ALA A 421 -9.93 -8.54 -12.74
C ALA A 421 -10.96 -9.08 -11.73
N ARG A 422 -11.73 -10.13 -12.06
CA ARG A 422 -12.81 -10.66 -11.22
C ARG A 422 -12.27 -11.65 -10.19
N ARG A 423 -13.00 -11.86 -9.09
CA ARG A 423 -12.66 -12.82 -8.02
C ARG A 423 -12.41 -14.22 -8.55
N ASP A 424 -13.26 -14.71 -9.47
CA ASP A 424 -13.16 -16.03 -10.08
C ASP A 424 -12.00 -16.20 -11.09
N GLN A 425 -11.22 -15.14 -11.34
CA GLN A 425 -10.08 -15.13 -12.26
C GLN A 425 -8.73 -15.16 -11.51
N PHE A 426 -8.65 -16.04 -10.51
CA PHE A 426 -7.45 -16.25 -9.71
C PHE A 426 -7.17 -17.76 -9.61
N LEU A 427 -6.01 -18.19 -10.08
CA LEU A 427 -5.60 -19.59 -10.11
C LEU A 427 -4.66 -19.87 -8.95
N THR A 428 -4.66 -21.10 -8.47
CA THR A 428 -3.73 -21.57 -7.43
C THR A 428 -2.93 -22.77 -7.90
N LYS A 429 -1.63 -22.79 -7.57
CA LYS A 429 -0.79 -23.98 -7.63
C LYS A 429 -0.72 -24.58 -6.22
N GLY A 430 -1.69 -25.39 -5.84
CA GLY A 430 -1.80 -25.96 -4.50
C GLY A 430 -2.93 -25.35 -3.65
N ALA A 431 -2.91 -25.62 -2.34
CA ALA A 431 -3.94 -25.14 -1.41
C ALA A 431 -3.76 -23.66 -1.07
N TRP A 432 -4.88 -22.93 -0.91
CA TRP A 432 -4.93 -21.70 -0.13
C TRP A 432 -4.49 -21.96 1.32
N LEU A 433 -4.21 -20.93 2.08
CA LEU A 433 -3.78 -21.00 3.50
C LEU A 433 -4.65 -21.88 4.38
#